data_8dea0ddb84de453dfd2c93ef8b0cb931
#
_entry.id   8dea0ddb84de453dfd2c93ef8b0cb931
#
_cell.length_a   1.000
_cell.length_b   1.000
_cell.length_c   1.000
_cell.angle_alpha   90.00
_cell.angle_beta   90.00
_cell.angle_gamma   90.00
#
_symmetry.space_group_name_H-M   'P 1'
#
loop_
_entity.id
_entity.type
_entity.pdbx_description
1 polymer ?
#
loop_
_entity_poly.entity_id
_entity_poly.type
_entity_poly.pdbx_seq_one_letter_code
_entity_poly.pdbx_strand_id
1 'polypeptide(L)'
;CWNSIRALDFILSLPGVDSSRVGVTGASGGGTQTFLLTALDDRVTASAPCVMVSAHFFGGCACESGVPIHVRPSHITNNTEIAALCAPRPMLLISCGGDWTSHTPQVEFPFVRRIYGMYGRNNLVENAHLPDEGHDY
;
A
#
# COMPACT_ATOMS: atom_id res chain seq x y z
N CYS A 1 11.66 5.12 1.02
CA CYS A 1 11.56 4.19 2.17
C CYS A 1 12.45 4.62 3.35
N TRP A 2 13.77 4.90 3.14
CA TRP A 2 14.65 5.27 4.26
C TRP A 2 14.12 6.47 5.07
N ASN A 3 13.72 7.54 4.38
CA ASN A 3 13.17 8.73 5.06
C ASN A 3 11.88 8.41 5.82
N SER A 4 11.03 7.52 5.30
CA SER A 4 9.79 7.10 5.98
C SER A 4 10.09 6.34 7.27
N ILE A 5 11.10 5.46 7.26
CA ILE A 5 11.56 4.75 8.46
C ILE A 5 12.12 5.74 9.49
N ARG A 6 12.93 6.73 9.05
CA ARG A 6 13.46 7.76 9.97
C ARG A 6 12.36 8.66 10.54
N ALA A 7 11.35 9.00 9.73
CA ALA A 7 10.18 9.74 10.21
C ALA A 7 9.42 8.94 11.27
N LEU A 8 9.25 7.64 11.06
CA LEU A 8 8.62 6.74 12.04
C LEU A 8 9.44 6.67 13.34
N ASP A 9 10.78 6.54 13.25
CA ASP A 9 11.64 6.59 14.43
C ASP A 9 11.44 7.88 15.22
N PHE A 10 11.40 9.02 14.52
CA PHE A 10 11.17 10.32 15.17
C PHE A 10 9.81 10.37 15.85
N ILE A 11 8.73 10.00 15.15
CA ILE A 11 7.37 10.00 15.70
C ILE A 11 7.30 9.13 16.95
N LEU A 12 7.86 7.92 16.91
CA LEU A 12 7.84 6.98 18.03
C LEU A 12 8.72 7.42 19.22
N SER A 13 9.62 8.37 19.02
CA SER A 13 10.42 8.96 20.10
C SER A 13 9.68 10.07 20.87
N LEU A 14 8.54 10.54 20.36
CA LEU A 14 7.79 11.64 20.98
C LEU A 14 7.01 11.15 22.20
N PRO A 15 6.94 11.96 23.28
CA PRO A 15 6.15 11.64 24.45
C PRO A 15 4.66 11.48 24.12
N GLY A 16 4.02 10.45 24.68
CA GLY A 16 2.58 10.22 24.53
C GLY A 16 2.16 9.50 23.25
N VAL A 17 3.10 9.13 22.38
CA VAL A 17 2.81 8.29 21.22
C VAL A 17 2.65 6.83 21.65
N ASP A 18 1.56 6.20 21.22
CA ASP A 18 1.32 4.79 21.42
C ASP A 18 1.99 3.97 20.30
N SER A 19 3.14 3.42 20.59
CA SER A 19 3.91 2.61 19.63
C SER A 19 3.25 1.29 19.23
N SER A 20 2.19 0.87 19.93
CA SER A 20 1.43 -0.33 19.60
C SER A 20 0.31 -0.08 18.55
N ARG A 21 0.03 1.17 18.22
CA ARG A 21 -1.05 1.60 17.31
C ARG A 21 -0.55 2.59 16.27
N VAL A 22 0.21 2.10 15.32
CA VAL A 22 0.81 2.90 14.26
C VAL A 22 0.08 2.64 12.95
N GLY A 23 -0.69 3.62 12.50
CA GLY A 23 -1.33 3.60 11.18
C GLY A 23 -0.55 4.44 10.17
N VAL A 24 -0.55 4.01 8.92
CA VAL A 24 0.03 4.78 7.81
C VAL A 24 -0.95 4.89 6.65
N THR A 25 -1.04 6.08 6.08
CA THR A 25 -1.87 6.36 4.89
C THR A 25 -1.17 7.38 4.01
N GLY A 26 -1.60 7.45 2.76
CA GLY A 26 -1.14 8.43 1.80
C GLY A 26 -1.72 8.12 0.43
N ALA A 27 -1.83 9.16 -0.40
CA ALA A 27 -2.41 9.04 -1.74
C ALA A 27 -1.33 9.16 -2.82
N SER A 28 -1.54 8.53 -3.97
CA SER A 28 -0.63 8.57 -5.11
C SER A 28 0.79 8.12 -4.71
N GLY A 29 1.81 8.94 -4.89
CA GLY A 29 3.16 8.66 -4.38
C GLY A 29 3.21 8.40 -2.87
N GLY A 30 2.32 9.03 -2.09
CA GLY A 30 2.09 8.71 -0.66
C GLY A 30 1.51 7.31 -0.46
N GLY A 31 0.67 6.83 -1.37
CA GLY A 31 0.19 5.44 -1.40
C GLY A 31 1.33 4.45 -1.59
N THR A 32 2.27 4.75 -2.49
CA THR A 32 3.50 3.97 -2.65
C THR A 32 4.30 3.91 -1.34
N GLN A 33 4.52 5.06 -0.69
CA GLN A 33 5.22 5.10 0.59
C GLN A 33 4.47 4.30 1.66
N THR A 34 3.13 4.33 1.64
CA THR A 34 2.27 3.62 2.61
C THR A 34 2.49 2.12 2.56
N PHE A 35 2.30 1.46 1.42
CA PHE A 35 2.47 0.02 1.36
C PHE A 35 3.94 -0.41 1.46
N LEU A 36 4.89 0.38 0.94
CA LEU A 36 6.32 0.09 1.09
C LEU A 36 6.78 0.17 2.54
N LEU A 37 6.42 1.23 3.27
CA LEU A 37 6.77 1.34 4.69
C LEU A 37 6.13 0.19 5.48
N THR A 38 4.86 -0.10 5.22
CA THR A 38 4.16 -1.20 5.88
C THR A 38 4.84 -2.55 5.61
N ALA A 39 5.25 -2.80 4.38
CA ALA A 39 5.92 -4.06 4.02
C ALA A 39 7.31 -4.22 4.67
N LEU A 40 8.01 -3.10 4.93
CA LEU A 40 9.40 -3.08 5.38
C LEU A 40 9.56 -2.90 6.90
N ASP A 41 8.55 -2.40 7.61
CA ASP A 41 8.65 -2.04 9.02
C ASP A 41 7.46 -2.60 9.82
N ASP A 42 7.76 -3.57 10.68
CA ASP A 42 6.75 -4.28 11.47
C ASP A 42 6.11 -3.43 12.58
N ARG A 43 6.64 -2.24 12.83
CA ARG A 43 6.02 -1.29 13.77
C ARG A 43 4.75 -0.66 13.21
N VAL A 44 4.56 -0.68 11.89
CA VAL A 44 3.29 -0.26 11.28
C VAL A 44 2.25 -1.36 11.50
N THR A 45 1.19 -1.04 12.21
CA THR A 45 0.17 -2.01 12.63
C THR A 45 -1.08 -2.01 11.73
N ALA A 46 -1.29 -0.94 10.94
CA ALA A 46 -2.38 -0.86 9.96
C ALA A 46 -2.01 0.10 8.82
N SER A 47 -2.60 -0.07 7.65
CA SER A 47 -2.31 0.79 6.49
C SER A 47 -3.52 1.05 5.60
N ALA A 48 -3.52 2.24 4.96
CA ALA A 48 -4.54 2.60 3.98
C ALA A 48 -3.88 3.29 2.76
N PRO A 49 -3.29 2.54 1.82
CA PRO A 49 -2.78 3.10 0.58
C PRO A 49 -3.93 3.57 -0.32
N CYS A 50 -3.86 4.84 -0.75
CA CYS A 50 -4.88 5.45 -1.58
C CYS A 50 -4.40 5.60 -3.02
N VAL A 51 -5.23 5.18 -3.97
CA VAL A 51 -5.12 5.39 -5.43
C VAL A 51 -3.74 5.07 -6.02
N MET A 52 -3.12 3.97 -5.56
CA MET A 52 -1.78 3.57 -6.01
C MET A 52 -1.57 2.05 -6.15
N VAL A 53 -2.38 1.22 -5.51
CA VAL A 53 -2.21 -0.24 -5.63
C VAL A 53 -2.83 -0.70 -6.95
N SER A 54 -1.98 -0.86 -7.96
CA SER A 54 -2.34 -1.33 -9.29
C SER A 54 -1.25 -2.26 -9.82
N ALA A 55 -1.67 -3.34 -10.48
CA ALA A 55 -0.78 -4.28 -11.14
C ALA A 55 -0.23 -3.74 -12.48
N HIS A 56 -0.87 -2.71 -13.03
CA HIS A 56 -0.62 -2.23 -14.39
C HIS A 56 0.00 -0.82 -14.45
N PHE A 57 0.04 -0.10 -13.33
CA PHE A 57 0.62 1.23 -13.28
C PHE A 57 2.07 1.18 -12.83
N PHE A 58 2.95 1.70 -13.67
CA PHE A 58 4.38 1.81 -13.40
C PHE A 58 4.82 3.28 -13.23
N GLY A 59 3.85 4.18 -13.16
CA GLY A 59 4.00 5.57 -12.75
C GLY A 59 4.59 6.53 -13.77
N GLY A 60 4.32 7.82 -13.52
CA GLY A 60 4.87 8.94 -14.27
C GLY A 60 6.17 9.48 -13.70
N CYS A 61 6.52 9.15 -12.46
CA CYS A 61 7.77 9.54 -11.82
C CYS A 61 8.35 8.41 -10.97
N ALA A 62 9.61 8.53 -10.58
CA ALA A 62 10.32 7.51 -9.81
C ALA A 62 9.69 7.23 -8.43
N CYS A 63 9.00 8.21 -7.83
CA CYS A 63 8.33 8.05 -6.54
C CYS A 63 7.07 7.19 -6.65
N GLU A 64 6.40 7.23 -7.80
CA GLU A 64 5.15 6.52 -8.05
C GLU A 64 5.37 5.17 -8.73
N SER A 65 6.29 5.13 -9.68
CA SER A 65 6.53 3.94 -10.51
C SER A 65 7.12 2.76 -9.77
N GLY A 66 7.75 2.99 -8.61
CA GLY A 66 8.48 1.93 -7.92
C GLY A 66 9.67 1.36 -8.70
N VAL A 67 9.96 1.85 -9.89
CA VAL A 67 11.20 1.52 -10.62
C VAL A 67 12.38 2.11 -9.83
N PRO A 68 13.41 1.39 -9.48
CA PRO A 68 13.86 0.06 -9.91
C PRO A 68 13.39 -1.13 -9.05
N ILE A 69 12.41 -0.96 -8.17
CA ILE A 69 11.92 -2.05 -7.33
C ILE A 69 11.18 -3.09 -8.20
N HIS A 70 10.37 -2.62 -9.15
CA HIS A 70 9.51 -3.48 -9.96
C HIS A 70 10.26 -4.30 -11.01
N VAL A 71 11.26 -3.72 -11.67
CA VAL A 71 11.90 -4.38 -12.82
C VAL A 71 13.42 -4.37 -12.69
N ARG A 72 14.00 -5.56 -12.69
CA ARG A 72 15.43 -5.84 -12.78
C ARG A 72 15.67 -7.03 -13.71
N PRO A 73 16.88 -7.31 -14.18
CA PRO A 73 17.15 -8.41 -15.13
C PRO A 73 16.62 -9.78 -14.68
N SER A 74 16.55 -10.02 -13.37
CA SER A 74 16.11 -11.31 -12.78
C SER A 74 14.83 -11.19 -11.95
N HIS A 75 14.14 -10.04 -12.00
CA HIS A 75 13.00 -9.78 -11.12
C HIS A 75 11.99 -8.85 -11.78
N ILE A 76 10.73 -9.26 -11.77
CA ILE A 76 9.60 -8.44 -12.17
C ILE A 76 8.54 -8.55 -11.08
N THR A 77 8.07 -7.43 -10.57
CA THR A 77 6.97 -7.32 -9.60
C THR A 77 6.12 -6.09 -9.91
N ASN A 78 5.07 -5.88 -9.13
CA ASN A 78 4.17 -4.73 -9.25
C ASN A 78 3.70 -4.25 -7.87
N ASN A 79 2.99 -3.14 -7.83
CA ASN A 79 2.50 -2.55 -6.57
C ASN A 79 1.57 -3.49 -5.80
N THR A 80 0.79 -4.32 -6.48
CA THR A 80 -0.14 -5.26 -5.85
C THR A 80 0.59 -6.36 -5.10
N GLU A 81 1.65 -6.91 -5.69
CA GLU A 81 2.48 -7.92 -5.04
C GLU A 81 3.22 -7.36 -3.82
N ILE A 82 3.72 -6.11 -3.93
CA ILE A 82 4.37 -5.44 -2.80
C ILE A 82 3.36 -5.15 -1.69
N ALA A 83 2.16 -4.65 -2.03
CA ALA A 83 1.09 -4.43 -1.05
C ALA A 83 0.69 -5.74 -0.34
N ALA A 84 0.70 -6.86 -1.04
CA ALA A 84 0.41 -8.16 -0.43
C ALA A 84 1.42 -8.58 0.66
N LEU A 85 2.66 -8.05 0.64
CA LEU A 85 3.65 -8.28 1.70
C LEU A 85 3.25 -7.64 3.05
N CYS A 86 2.25 -6.76 3.06
CA CYS A 86 1.72 -6.20 4.30
C CYS A 86 0.91 -7.21 5.13
N ALA A 87 0.49 -8.33 4.51
CA ALA A 87 -0.23 -9.38 5.21
C ALA A 87 0.60 -9.94 6.39
N PRO A 88 -0.06 -10.27 7.53
CA PRO A 88 -1.52 -10.26 7.79
C PRO A 88 -2.05 -8.98 8.46
N ARG A 89 -1.31 -7.87 8.45
CA ARG A 89 -1.68 -6.62 9.11
C ARG A 89 -2.88 -5.96 8.42
N PRO A 90 -3.83 -5.35 9.16
CA PRO A 90 -4.99 -4.68 8.60
C PRO A 90 -4.65 -3.70 7.48
N MET A 91 -5.35 -3.80 6.34
CA MET A 91 -5.16 -2.93 5.19
C MET A 91 -6.49 -2.54 4.56
N LEU A 92 -6.65 -1.26 4.26
CA LEU A 92 -7.74 -0.72 3.44
C LEU A 92 -7.17 -0.21 2.12
N LEU A 93 -7.44 -0.92 1.02
CA LEU A 93 -7.14 -0.42 -0.32
C LEU A 93 -8.19 0.62 -0.71
N ILE A 94 -7.77 1.85 -0.99
CA ILE A 94 -8.67 2.89 -1.51
C ILE A 94 -8.38 3.07 -2.99
N SER A 95 -9.42 2.94 -3.83
CA SER A 95 -9.33 2.97 -5.29
C SER A 95 -10.44 3.81 -5.89
N CYS A 96 -10.27 4.31 -7.11
CA CYS A 96 -11.29 5.07 -7.82
C CYS A 96 -11.46 4.61 -9.27
N GLY A 97 -12.60 4.96 -9.87
CA GLY A 97 -12.94 4.55 -11.23
C GLY A 97 -12.21 5.34 -12.31
N GLY A 98 -11.78 6.55 -12.01
CA GLY A 98 -11.21 7.48 -12.98
C GLY A 98 -9.68 7.46 -13.12
N ASP A 99 -8.99 6.45 -12.53
CA ASP A 99 -7.54 6.34 -12.64
C ASP A 99 -7.06 4.88 -12.84
N TRP A 100 -5.77 4.64 -12.70
CA TRP A 100 -5.14 3.33 -12.85
C TRP A 100 -5.54 2.31 -11.76
N THR A 101 -6.31 2.71 -10.74
CA THR A 101 -6.86 1.81 -9.73
C THR A 101 -8.30 1.38 -10.00
N SER A 102 -8.84 1.73 -11.18
CA SER A 102 -10.21 1.39 -11.59
C SER A 102 -10.50 -0.13 -11.58
N HIS A 103 -9.48 -0.94 -11.77
CA HIS A 103 -9.60 -2.40 -11.77
C HIS A 103 -9.36 -3.05 -10.40
N THR A 104 -9.05 -2.27 -9.37
CA THR A 104 -8.74 -2.80 -8.03
C THR A 104 -9.80 -3.75 -7.49
N PRO A 105 -11.12 -3.50 -7.60
CA PRO A 105 -12.14 -4.42 -7.09
C PRO A 105 -12.12 -5.80 -7.74
N GLN A 106 -11.73 -5.89 -9.02
CA GLN A 106 -11.80 -7.12 -9.81
C GLN A 106 -10.45 -7.84 -9.93
N VAL A 107 -9.34 -7.12 -9.81
CA VAL A 107 -7.99 -7.65 -10.09
C VAL A 107 -7.12 -7.64 -8.83
N GLU A 108 -6.79 -6.46 -8.33
CA GLU A 108 -5.79 -6.31 -7.28
C GLU A 108 -6.29 -6.77 -5.91
N PHE A 109 -7.50 -6.34 -5.53
CA PHE A 109 -8.08 -6.71 -4.24
C PHE A 109 -8.29 -8.22 -4.08
N PRO A 110 -8.86 -8.96 -5.05
CA PRO A 110 -8.98 -10.43 -4.95
C PRO A 110 -7.62 -11.12 -4.80
N PHE A 111 -6.57 -10.63 -5.47
CA PHE A 111 -5.22 -11.16 -5.33
C PHE A 111 -4.69 -10.97 -3.90
N VAL A 112 -4.71 -9.72 -3.40
CA VAL A 112 -4.24 -9.40 -2.05
C VAL A 112 -5.03 -10.17 -1.00
N ARG A 113 -6.37 -10.21 -1.13
CA ARG A 113 -7.25 -10.94 -0.22
C ARG A 113 -6.94 -12.44 -0.16
N ARG A 114 -6.56 -13.04 -1.29
CA ARG A 114 -6.13 -14.45 -1.33
C ARG A 114 -4.85 -14.66 -0.52
N ILE A 115 -3.88 -13.75 -0.61
CA ILE A 115 -2.65 -13.82 0.19
C ILE A 115 -2.97 -13.69 1.69
N TYR A 116 -3.84 -12.75 2.08
CA TYR A 116 -4.34 -12.64 3.47
C TYR A 116 -5.04 -13.93 3.92
N GLY A 117 -5.75 -14.60 3.02
CA GLY A 117 -6.40 -15.88 3.27
C GLY A 117 -5.41 -17.01 3.64
N MET A 118 -4.19 -16.99 3.07
CA MET A 118 -3.14 -17.95 3.43
C MET A 118 -2.70 -17.83 4.89
N TYR A 119 -2.90 -16.65 5.50
CA TYR A 119 -2.67 -16.41 6.92
C TYR A 119 -3.94 -16.62 7.77
N GLY A 120 -5.08 -17.03 7.18
CA GLY A 120 -6.36 -17.11 7.86
C GLY A 120 -6.92 -15.73 8.25
N ARG A 121 -6.56 -14.67 7.52
CA ARG A 121 -6.86 -13.27 7.85
C ARG A 121 -7.47 -12.49 6.69
N ASN A 122 -8.21 -13.13 5.80
CA ASN A 122 -8.86 -12.50 4.65
C ASN A 122 -9.88 -11.40 5.01
N ASN A 123 -10.30 -11.34 6.26
CA ASN A 123 -11.15 -10.29 6.82
C ASN A 123 -10.38 -9.04 7.28
N LEU A 124 -9.05 -9.06 7.24
CA LEU A 124 -8.21 -7.91 7.61
C LEU A 124 -7.76 -7.08 6.39
N VAL A 125 -8.24 -7.40 5.20
CA VAL A 125 -8.06 -6.54 4.03
C VAL A 125 -9.41 -6.24 3.41
N GLU A 126 -9.62 -4.95 3.11
CA GLU A 126 -10.84 -4.43 2.49
C GLU A 126 -10.48 -3.51 1.31
N ASN A 127 -11.44 -3.28 0.42
CA ASN A 127 -11.33 -2.29 -0.66
C ASN A 127 -12.51 -1.31 -0.58
N ALA A 128 -12.19 -0.03 -0.40
CA ALA A 128 -13.12 1.07 -0.61
C ALA A 128 -12.93 1.60 -2.03
N HIS A 129 -13.88 1.32 -2.91
CA HIS A 129 -13.85 1.77 -4.29
C HIS A 129 -14.81 2.92 -4.52
N LEU A 130 -14.33 3.99 -5.13
CA LEU A 130 -15.06 5.22 -5.46
C LEU A 130 -15.23 5.29 -6.99
N PRO A 131 -16.27 4.65 -7.56
CA PRO A 131 -16.36 4.42 -9.01
C PRO A 131 -16.50 5.72 -9.83
N ASP A 132 -17.12 6.74 -9.25
CA ASP A 132 -17.42 8.01 -9.93
C ASP A 132 -16.34 9.08 -9.70
N GLU A 133 -15.31 8.77 -8.90
CA GLU A 133 -14.22 9.71 -8.58
C GLU A 133 -13.03 9.51 -9.50
N GLY A 134 -12.30 10.60 -9.71
CA GLY A 134 -11.01 10.62 -10.41
C GLY A 134 -9.83 10.47 -9.46
N HIS A 135 -8.64 10.84 -9.97
CA HIS A 135 -7.42 10.92 -9.16
C HIS A 135 -7.37 12.23 -8.35
N ASP A 136 -8.51 12.59 -7.75
CA ASP A 136 -8.76 13.80 -6.97
C ASP A 136 -8.86 13.42 -5.48
N TYR A 137 -8.12 14.11 -4.62
CA TYR A 137 -8.12 13.84 -3.17
C TYR A 137 -7.67 15.04 -2.34
#